data_f31dcc6d64b1f349d7ef8c9d18d07812
#
_entry.id   f31dcc6d64b1f349d7ef8c9d18d07812
#
_cell.length_a   1.000
_cell.length_b   1.000
_cell.length_c   1.000
_cell.angle_alpha   90.00
_cell.angle_beta   90.00
_cell.angle_gamma   90.00
#
_symmetry.space_group_name_H-M   'P 1'
#
loop_
_entity.id
_entity.type
_entity.pdbx_description
1 polymer ?
#
loop_
_entity_poly.entity_id
_entity_poly.type
_entity_poly.pdbx_seq_one_letter_code
_entity_poly.pdbx_strand_id
1 'polypeptide(L)'
;MKTILIPTDFNETSVYLSENILKNFKNEPVQIIFFHAYKLTDSISDLLMLSRRSAEYGQIPESFHKACYDFKKTHQEQIAGIGIEYFYGSTMAAFRNFAEANEVDYIYCPESYRFRQISKYSISPESFLYKSGIPFIQITQQDELSAPVSAAISPEHENAQLV
;
A
#
# COMPACT_ATOMS: atom_id res chain seq x y z
N MET A 1 -1.29 -16.31 10.05
CA MET A 1 -0.86 -14.99 9.57
C MET A 1 -1.75 -14.56 8.42
N LYS A 2 -2.19 -13.31 8.44
CA LYS A 2 -3.03 -12.75 7.38
C LYS A 2 -2.25 -11.78 6.54
N THR A 3 -2.52 -11.74 5.25
CA THR A 3 -1.89 -10.82 4.31
C THR A 3 -2.90 -9.77 3.88
N ILE A 4 -2.49 -8.49 4.01
CA ILE A 4 -3.36 -7.36 3.74
C ILE A 4 -2.75 -6.54 2.61
N LEU A 5 -3.55 -6.31 1.56
CA LEU A 5 -3.13 -5.55 0.39
C LEU A 5 -3.63 -4.12 0.51
N ILE A 6 -2.73 -3.15 0.32
CA ILE A 6 -3.04 -1.73 0.50
C ILE A 6 -2.56 -0.96 -0.72
N PRO A 7 -3.45 -0.24 -1.42
CA PRO A 7 -3.01 0.60 -2.53
C PRO A 7 -2.24 1.81 -2.02
N THR A 8 -1.22 2.22 -2.76
CA THR A 8 -0.41 3.37 -2.36
C THR A 8 0.15 4.10 -3.57
N ASP A 9 0.35 5.41 -3.41
CA ASP A 9 1.10 6.24 -4.35
C ASP A 9 2.47 6.57 -3.75
N PHE A 10 2.90 5.76 -2.76
CA PHE A 10 4.19 5.89 -2.09
C PHE A 10 4.32 7.18 -1.27
N ASN A 11 3.21 7.66 -0.74
CA ASN A 11 3.24 8.72 0.26
C ASN A 11 3.25 8.08 1.64
N GLU A 12 3.85 8.77 2.60
CA GLU A 12 4.03 8.23 3.94
C GLU A 12 2.71 8.02 4.69
N THR A 13 1.69 8.80 4.35
CA THR A 13 0.40 8.70 5.01
C THR A 13 -0.19 7.30 4.89
N SER A 14 -0.01 6.64 3.74
CA SER A 14 -0.53 5.30 3.57
C SER A 14 0.06 4.31 4.57
N VAL A 15 1.30 4.53 4.99
CA VAL A 15 1.94 3.68 5.99
C VAL A 15 1.33 3.94 7.36
N TYR A 16 1.18 5.20 7.74
CA TYR A 16 0.66 5.53 9.08
C TYR A 16 -0.80 5.14 9.26
N LEU A 17 -1.60 5.28 8.21
CA LEU A 17 -2.99 4.86 8.27
C LEU A 17 -3.13 3.36 8.47
N SER A 18 -2.10 2.61 8.08
CA SER A 18 -2.12 1.15 8.25
C SER A 18 -2.16 0.72 9.71
N GLU A 19 -1.81 1.61 10.62
CA GLU A 19 -1.89 1.30 12.05
C GLU A 19 -3.31 0.92 12.45
N ASN A 20 -4.30 1.49 11.78
CA ASN A 20 -5.70 1.23 12.11
C ASN A 20 -6.10 -0.22 11.93
N ILE A 21 -5.46 -0.93 11.00
CA ILE A 21 -5.81 -2.34 10.77
C ILE A 21 -5.32 -3.26 11.87
N LEU A 22 -4.29 -2.86 12.60
CA LEU A 22 -3.70 -3.72 13.63
C LEU A 22 -4.68 -4.02 14.75
N LYS A 23 -5.65 -3.15 14.95
CA LYS A 23 -6.70 -3.37 15.96
C LYS A 23 -7.54 -4.60 15.66
N ASN A 24 -7.62 -4.99 14.41
CA ASN A 24 -8.42 -6.12 13.98
C ASN A 24 -7.69 -7.46 14.08
N PHE A 25 -6.39 -7.44 14.31
CA PHE A 25 -5.55 -8.65 14.28
C PHE A 25 -4.65 -8.74 15.50
N LYS A 26 -5.25 -8.58 16.68
CA LYS A 26 -4.46 -8.54 17.92
C LYS A 26 -3.77 -9.86 18.27
N ASN A 27 -4.33 -10.96 17.78
CA ASN A 27 -3.86 -12.29 18.20
C ASN A 27 -3.04 -13.02 17.13
N GLU A 28 -2.80 -12.38 15.99
CA GLU A 28 -1.94 -12.98 14.97
C GLU A 28 -1.20 -11.89 14.20
N PRO A 29 0.02 -12.17 13.78
CA PRO A 29 0.76 -11.19 13.00
C PRO A 29 0.19 -11.04 11.60
N VAL A 30 0.45 -9.90 10.98
CA VAL A 30 -0.01 -9.61 9.63
C VAL A 30 1.17 -9.34 8.71
N GLN A 31 0.98 -9.68 7.44
CA GLN A 31 1.87 -9.28 6.36
C GLN A 31 1.17 -8.16 5.61
N ILE A 32 1.85 -7.04 5.43
CA ILE A 32 1.29 -5.91 4.70
C ILE A 32 1.98 -5.81 3.35
N ILE A 33 1.19 -5.66 2.29
CA ILE A 33 1.73 -5.46 0.95
C ILE A 33 1.16 -4.15 0.41
N PHE A 34 2.02 -3.17 0.24
CA PHE A 34 1.67 -1.93 -0.45
C PHE A 34 1.85 -2.14 -1.93
N PHE A 35 0.88 -1.75 -2.73
CA PHE A 35 0.99 -1.95 -4.17
C PHE A 35 0.57 -0.72 -4.96
N HIS A 36 1.14 -0.61 -6.16
CA HIS A 36 0.79 0.41 -7.12
C HIS A 36 0.53 -0.29 -8.44
N ALA A 37 -0.47 0.15 -9.18
CA ALA A 37 -0.89 -0.50 -10.43
C ALA A 37 -0.36 0.23 -11.65
N TYR A 38 0.22 -0.53 -12.57
CA TYR A 38 0.71 -0.03 -13.84
C TYR A 38 0.02 -0.72 -15.00
N LYS A 39 -0.26 0.03 -16.04
CA LYS A 39 -0.83 -0.49 -17.27
C LYS A 39 0.21 -1.28 -18.04
N LEU A 40 -0.19 -2.44 -18.54
CA LEU A 40 0.60 -3.19 -19.52
C LEU A 40 0.24 -2.68 -20.91
N THR A 41 1.26 -2.48 -21.73
CA THR A 41 1.04 -2.13 -23.13
C THR A 41 1.52 -3.29 -24.00
N ASP A 42 0.91 -3.47 -25.17
CA ASP A 42 1.23 -4.58 -26.08
C ASP A 42 2.40 -4.26 -27.01
N SER A 43 3.27 -3.36 -26.60
CA SER A 43 4.39 -2.95 -27.45
C SER A 43 5.65 -3.74 -27.08
N ILE A 44 6.66 -3.62 -27.94
CA ILE A 44 7.98 -4.23 -27.68
C ILE A 44 8.53 -3.73 -26.35
N SER A 45 8.13 -2.52 -25.96
CA SER A 45 8.49 -1.97 -24.64
C SER A 45 8.10 -2.89 -23.52
N ASP A 46 7.02 -3.65 -23.66
CA ASP A 46 6.56 -4.55 -22.60
C ASP A 46 7.52 -5.70 -22.37
N LEU A 47 8.17 -6.14 -23.41
CA LEU A 47 9.18 -7.18 -23.28
C LEU A 47 10.38 -6.66 -22.50
N LEU A 48 10.54 -5.33 -22.46
CA LEU A 48 11.59 -4.68 -21.69
C LEU A 48 11.14 -4.37 -20.27
N MET A 49 9.88 -4.61 -19.94
CA MET A 49 9.35 -4.33 -18.60
C MET A 49 10.10 -5.09 -17.51
N LEU A 50 10.52 -6.30 -17.79
CA LEU A 50 11.26 -7.08 -16.81
C LEU A 50 12.56 -6.39 -16.40
N SER A 51 13.23 -5.74 -17.35
CA SER A 51 14.45 -5.02 -17.03
C SER A 51 14.15 -3.65 -16.41
N ARG A 52 12.92 -3.15 -16.58
CA ARG A 52 12.52 -1.86 -16.01
C ARG A 52 12.04 -1.96 -14.57
N ARG A 53 11.69 -3.15 -14.11
CA ARG A 53 11.20 -3.33 -12.74
C ARG A 53 12.17 -2.78 -11.70
N SER A 54 13.46 -3.07 -11.86
CA SER A 54 14.46 -2.58 -10.93
C SER A 54 14.50 -1.06 -10.89
N ALA A 55 14.37 -0.41 -12.06
CA ALA A 55 14.36 1.05 -12.13
C ALA A 55 13.12 1.62 -11.44
N GLU A 56 11.97 0.96 -11.61
CA GLU A 56 10.73 1.43 -10.99
C GLU A 56 10.77 1.30 -9.47
N TYR A 57 11.33 0.20 -8.96
CA TYR A 57 11.52 0.06 -7.52
C TYR A 57 12.49 1.12 -6.99
N GLY A 58 13.49 1.48 -7.78
CA GLY A 58 14.43 2.53 -7.40
C GLY A 58 13.81 3.92 -7.36
N GLN A 59 12.62 4.10 -7.96
CA GLN A 59 11.92 5.37 -7.94
C GLN A 59 11.05 5.57 -6.70
N ILE A 60 10.91 4.54 -5.87
CA ILE A 60 10.14 4.66 -4.63
C ILE A 60 10.88 5.61 -3.70
N PRO A 61 10.22 6.67 -3.19
CA PRO A 61 10.91 7.64 -2.34
C PRO A 61 11.52 6.99 -1.11
N GLU A 62 12.69 7.49 -0.72
CA GLU A 62 13.38 7.03 0.47
C GLU A 62 12.52 7.26 1.71
N SER A 63 11.73 8.34 1.72
CA SER A 63 10.82 8.64 2.82
C SER A 63 9.79 7.54 3.02
N PHE A 64 9.33 6.92 1.93
CA PHE A 64 8.37 5.83 2.03
C PHE A 64 9.04 4.59 2.60
N HIS A 65 10.24 4.25 2.13
CA HIS A 65 11.00 3.12 2.68
C HIS A 65 11.27 3.31 4.16
N LYS A 66 11.64 4.51 4.55
CA LYS A 66 11.91 4.82 5.95
C LYS A 66 10.64 4.68 6.79
N ALA A 67 9.51 5.15 6.28
CA ALA A 67 8.24 5.04 6.99
C ALA A 67 7.87 3.58 7.21
N CYS A 68 8.06 2.74 6.19
CA CYS A 68 7.81 1.30 6.31
C CYS A 68 8.73 0.66 7.34
N TYR A 69 9.98 1.01 7.32
CA TYR A 69 10.95 0.46 8.27
C TYR A 69 10.60 0.84 9.69
N ASP A 70 10.32 2.12 9.93
CA ASP A 70 9.98 2.62 11.25
C ASP A 70 8.67 2.01 11.76
N PHE A 71 7.70 1.86 10.86
CA PHE A 71 6.41 1.29 11.21
C PHE A 71 6.55 -0.18 11.61
N LYS A 72 7.30 -0.94 10.85
CA LYS A 72 7.54 -2.34 11.18
C LYS A 72 8.30 -2.47 12.50
N LYS A 73 9.28 -1.61 12.73
CA LYS A 73 10.07 -1.64 13.95
C LYS A 73 9.20 -1.33 15.18
N THR A 74 8.29 -0.36 15.04
CA THR A 74 7.41 0.02 16.13
C THR A 74 6.42 -1.08 16.48
N HIS A 75 5.96 -1.83 15.49
CA HIS A 75 4.92 -2.85 15.66
C HIS A 75 5.42 -4.26 15.36
N GLN A 76 6.66 -4.54 15.69
CA GLN A 76 7.30 -5.79 15.26
C GLN A 76 6.63 -7.06 15.77
N GLU A 77 5.87 -6.96 16.85
CA GLU A 77 5.14 -8.13 17.36
C GLU A 77 3.85 -8.38 16.57
N GLN A 78 3.34 -7.37 15.90
CA GLN A 78 2.09 -7.46 15.15
C GLN A 78 2.30 -7.56 13.64
N ILE A 79 3.43 -7.10 13.14
CA ILE A 79 3.72 -7.08 11.71
C ILE A 79 4.83 -8.08 11.39
N ALA A 80 4.46 -9.13 10.64
CA ALA A 80 5.42 -10.14 10.23
C ALA A 80 6.35 -9.61 9.14
N GLY A 81 5.81 -8.77 8.26
CA GLY A 81 6.61 -8.18 7.21
C GLY A 81 5.84 -7.11 6.45
N ILE A 82 6.58 -6.29 5.71
CA ILE A 82 6.00 -5.29 4.81
C ILE A 82 6.66 -5.46 3.46
N GLY A 83 5.84 -5.70 2.44
CA GLY A 83 6.32 -5.81 1.06
C GLY A 83 5.79 -4.65 0.23
N ILE A 84 6.48 -4.39 -0.88
CA ILE A 84 6.07 -3.38 -1.85
C ILE A 84 6.03 -4.09 -3.19
N GLU A 85 4.90 -4.05 -3.87
CA GLU A 85 4.70 -4.73 -5.14
C GLU A 85 4.08 -3.81 -6.17
N TYR A 86 4.44 -4.02 -7.43
CA TYR A 86 3.75 -3.38 -8.54
C TYR A 86 2.84 -4.42 -9.17
N PHE A 87 1.60 -4.02 -9.43
CA PHE A 87 0.70 -4.84 -10.21
C PHE A 87 0.76 -4.36 -11.66
N TYR A 88 1.10 -5.24 -12.58
CA TYR A 88 1.14 -4.94 -14.01
C TYR A 88 -0.03 -5.64 -14.69
N GLY A 89 -1.02 -4.89 -15.13
CA GLY A 89 -2.15 -5.49 -15.80
C GLY A 89 -3.30 -4.53 -15.94
N SER A 90 -4.31 -4.95 -16.70
CA SER A 90 -5.48 -4.13 -16.93
C SER A 90 -6.79 -4.92 -16.84
N THR A 91 -6.73 -6.17 -16.41
CA THR A 91 -7.93 -7.02 -16.32
C THR A 91 -8.16 -7.51 -14.90
N MET A 92 -9.41 -7.83 -14.60
CA MET A 92 -9.76 -8.39 -13.30
C MET A 92 -9.09 -9.76 -13.09
N ALA A 93 -8.99 -10.56 -14.15
CA ALA A 93 -8.33 -11.86 -14.04
C ALA A 93 -6.87 -11.71 -13.65
N ALA A 94 -6.16 -10.73 -14.24
CA ALA A 94 -4.78 -10.47 -13.89
C ALA A 94 -4.66 -10.02 -12.44
N PHE A 95 -5.59 -9.19 -11.98
CA PHE A 95 -5.56 -8.72 -10.60
C PHE A 95 -5.80 -9.86 -9.61
N ARG A 96 -6.74 -10.75 -9.92
CA ARG A 96 -7.00 -11.91 -9.07
C ARG A 96 -5.78 -12.83 -8.99
N ASN A 97 -5.09 -13.01 -10.11
CA ASN A 97 -3.87 -13.80 -10.13
C ASN A 97 -2.78 -13.15 -9.28
N PHE A 98 -2.67 -11.84 -9.36
CA PHE A 98 -1.72 -11.08 -8.54
C PHE A 98 -2.03 -11.25 -7.06
N ALA A 99 -3.29 -11.14 -6.69
CA ALA A 99 -3.70 -11.28 -5.29
C ALA A 99 -3.48 -12.70 -4.79
N GLU A 100 -3.77 -13.68 -5.62
CA GLU A 100 -3.58 -15.08 -5.26
C GLU A 100 -2.10 -15.42 -5.11
N ALA A 101 -1.27 -14.93 -6.01
CA ALA A 101 0.17 -15.15 -5.96
C ALA A 101 0.79 -14.57 -4.68
N ASN A 102 0.21 -13.49 -4.18
CA ASN A 102 0.67 -12.85 -2.95
C ASN A 102 -0.11 -13.33 -1.72
N GLU A 103 -0.99 -14.31 -1.89
CA GLU A 103 -1.79 -14.90 -0.81
C GLU A 103 -2.57 -13.87 -0.01
N VAL A 104 -3.16 -12.91 -0.71
CA VAL A 104 -3.92 -11.81 -0.09
C VAL A 104 -5.19 -12.32 0.56
N ASP A 105 -5.39 -11.99 1.83
CA ASP A 105 -6.59 -12.35 2.58
C ASP A 105 -7.59 -11.19 2.65
N TYR A 106 -7.09 -9.96 2.75
CA TYR A 106 -7.92 -8.78 2.92
C TYR A 106 -7.36 -7.61 2.14
N ILE A 107 -8.24 -6.68 1.82
CA ILE A 107 -7.86 -5.39 1.24
C ILE A 107 -8.18 -4.31 2.27
N TYR A 108 -7.26 -3.38 2.47
CA TYR A 108 -7.51 -2.17 3.23
C TYR A 108 -7.32 -0.99 2.29
N CYS A 109 -8.41 -0.27 2.01
CA CYS A 109 -8.36 0.94 1.22
C CYS A 109 -8.89 2.07 2.11
N PRO A 110 -8.02 2.97 2.61
CA PRO A 110 -8.47 4.07 3.47
C PRO A 110 -9.49 4.94 2.76
N GLU A 111 -10.47 5.46 3.49
CA GLU A 111 -11.47 6.35 2.89
C GLU A 111 -10.82 7.60 2.31
N SER A 112 -9.72 8.02 2.91
CA SER A 112 -8.98 9.20 2.46
C SER A 112 -8.11 8.93 1.23
N TYR A 113 -8.00 7.66 0.80
CA TYR A 113 -7.19 7.33 -0.34
C TYR A 113 -7.71 8.02 -1.60
N ARG A 114 -6.79 8.67 -2.31
CA ARG A 114 -7.07 9.25 -3.62
C ARG A 114 -5.94 8.83 -4.54
N PHE A 115 -6.30 8.22 -5.65
CA PHE A 115 -5.33 7.78 -6.62
C PHE A 115 -4.53 8.97 -7.14
N ARG A 116 -3.20 8.81 -7.18
CA ARG A 116 -2.31 9.79 -7.78
C ARG A 116 -1.39 9.09 -8.75
N GLN A 117 -1.33 9.63 -9.95
CA GLN A 117 -0.49 9.08 -11.00
C GLN A 117 0.97 9.45 -10.74
N ILE A 118 1.80 8.46 -10.48
CA ILE A 118 3.23 8.69 -10.24
C ILE A 118 4.06 8.48 -11.52
N SER A 119 3.44 7.92 -12.54
CA SER A 119 4.07 7.66 -13.83
C SER A 119 2.98 7.68 -14.89
N LYS A 120 3.35 7.92 -16.14
CA LYS A 120 2.37 7.87 -17.23
C LYS A 120 1.72 6.50 -17.38
N TYR A 121 2.31 5.48 -16.79
CA TYR A 121 1.76 4.12 -16.84
C TYR A 121 0.88 3.79 -15.63
N SER A 122 0.79 4.69 -14.65
CA SER A 122 -0.03 4.45 -13.47
C SER A 122 -1.51 4.38 -13.83
N ILE A 123 -2.23 3.41 -13.26
CA ILE A 123 -3.68 3.31 -13.40
C ILE A 123 -4.31 3.21 -12.01
N SER A 124 -5.54 3.70 -11.89
CA SER A 124 -6.25 3.60 -10.62
C SER A 124 -6.60 2.15 -10.33
N PRO A 125 -6.30 1.65 -9.14
CA PRO A 125 -6.63 0.29 -8.78
C PRO A 125 -8.06 0.12 -8.27
N GLU A 126 -8.82 1.20 -8.13
CA GLU A 126 -10.10 1.16 -7.42
C GLU A 126 -11.08 0.15 -7.99
N SER A 127 -11.22 0.10 -9.32
CA SER A 127 -12.16 -0.83 -9.92
C SER A 127 -11.77 -2.29 -9.64
N PHE A 128 -10.48 -2.58 -9.62
CA PHE A 128 -10.03 -3.93 -9.31
C PHE A 128 -10.31 -4.27 -7.85
N LEU A 129 -10.04 -3.33 -6.96
CA LEU A 129 -10.22 -3.56 -5.52
C LEU A 129 -11.69 -3.89 -5.20
N TYR A 130 -12.62 -3.07 -5.68
CA TYR A 130 -14.01 -3.22 -5.31
C TYR A 130 -14.70 -4.40 -6.00
N LYS A 131 -14.18 -4.86 -7.13
CA LYS A 131 -14.80 -5.96 -7.88
C LYS A 131 -14.09 -7.30 -7.70
N SER A 132 -13.02 -7.34 -6.92
CA SER A 132 -12.21 -8.55 -6.78
C SER A 132 -12.90 -9.68 -6.04
N GLY A 133 -13.80 -9.35 -5.15
CA GLY A 133 -14.41 -10.33 -4.25
C GLY A 133 -13.60 -10.58 -2.99
N ILE A 134 -12.44 -9.94 -2.85
CA ILE A 134 -11.62 -10.07 -1.65
C ILE A 134 -12.24 -9.23 -0.54
N PRO A 135 -12.35 -9.75 0.69
CA PRO A 135 -12.94 -8.98 1.79
C PRO A 135 -12.15 -7.73 2.12
N PHE A 136 -12.87 -6.66 2.42
CA PHE A 136 -12.27 -5.41 2.85
C PHE A 136 -12.26 -5.33 4.36
N ILE A 137 -11.20 -4.74 4.91
CA ILE A 137 -11.17 -4.39 6.33
C ILE A 137 -11.91 -3.07 6.47
N GLN A 138 -12.93 -3.05 7.33
CA GLN A 138 -13.74 -1.86 7.56
C GLN A 138 -13.17 -1.07 8.72
N ILE A 139 -12.76 0.18 8.42
CA ILE A 139 -12.24 1.12 9.41
C ILE A 139 -13.13 2.33 9.36
N THR A 140 -13.60 2.80 10.52
CA THR A 140 -14.45 3.98 10.55
C THR A 140 -13.65 5.22 10.21
N GLN A 141 -14.32 6.22 9.66
CA GLN A 141 -13.67 7.47 9.34
C GLN A 141 -13.03 8.12 10.57
N GLN A 142 -13.65 7.93 11.73
CA GLN A 142 -13.11 8.45 12.97
C GLN A 142 -11.76 7.82 13.30
N ASP A 143 -11.63 6.52 13.05
CA ASP A 143 -10.37 5.84 13.27
C ASP A 143 -9.28 6.38 12.36
N GLU A 144 -9.63 6.67 11.11
CA GLU A 144 -8.66 7.26 10.19
C GLU A 144 -8.22 8.64 10.63
N LEU A 145 -9.15 9.44 11.14
CA LEU A 145 -8.84 10.77 11.60
C LEU A 145 -7.94 10.77 12.83
N SER A 146 -7.99 9.69 13.60
CA SER A 146 -7.15 9.56 14.80
C SER A 146 -5.75 9.03 14.47
N ALA A 147 -5.48 8.67 13.23
CA ALA A 147 -4.17 8.18 12.84
C ALA A 147 -3.10 9.27 13.05
N PRO A 148 -1.89 8.86 13.48
CA PRO A 148 -0.86 9.83 13.84
C PRO A 148 -0.15 10.41 12.62
N VAL A 149 -0.84 11.24 11.88
CA VAL A 149 -0.24 11.89 10.71
C VAL A 149 0.86 12.86 11.12
N SER A 150 0.64 13.51 12.23
CA SER A 150 1.57 14.51 12.73
C SER A 150 2.90 13.92 13.21
N ALA A 151 2.85 12.71 13.69
CA ALA A 151 4.07 12.07 14.20
C ALA A 151 5.15 12.00 13.15
N ALA A 152 4.76 12.09 11.95
CA ALA A 152 5.68 12.03 10.85
C ALA A 152 6.32 13.37 10.60
N ILE A 153 5.76 14.26 11.06
CA ILE A 153 6.14 15.51 10.58
C ILE A 153 7.03 16.27 11.52
N SER A 154 6.79 16.16 11.59
CA SER A 154 7.20 16.69 12.09
C SER A 154 7.85 17.25 12.54
N PRO A 155 7.87 17.55 12.69
CA PRO A 155 8.25 18.02 13.04
C PRO A 155 8.76 18.70 13.15
N GLU A 156 8.31 18.97 12.95
CA GLU A 156 8.45 19.24 12.87
C GLU A 156 8.31 19.67 13.11
N HIS A 157 7.76 19.97 13.23
CA HIS A 157 7.36 20.09 13.17
C HIS A 157 7.23 20.41 13.73
N GLU A 158 7.03 20.80 13.84
CA GLU A 158 6.73 20.93 14.24
C GLU A 158 6.53 21.19 14.90
N ASN A 159 6.35 21.66 15.27
CA ASN A 159 5.92 21.74 15.74
C ASN A 159 5.34 21.95 16.07
N ALA A 160 4.99 22.21 16.11
CA ALA A 160 4.28 22.03 16.06
C ALA A 160 3.61 21.95 16.10
N GLN A 161 3.23 22.11 16.04
CA GLN A 161 2.57 21.66 15.73
C GLN A 161 1.95 21.21 15.63
N LEU A 162 1.77 21.49 15.63
CA LEU A 162 1.30 20.79 15.25
C LEU A 162 0.79 20.54 15.33
N VAL A 163 0.41 20.72 15.50
CA VAL A 163 0.06 20.16 15.29
C VAL A 163 -0.17 20.07 15.21
#